data_35695ba83b2cc834ff32a2134e0f4444
#
_entry.id   35695ba83b2cc834ff32a2134e0f4444
#
_cell.length_a   1.000
_cell.length_b   1.000
_cell.length_c   1.000
_cell.angle_alpha   90.00
_cell.angle_beta   90.00
_cell.angle_gamma   90.00
#
_symmetry.space_group_name_H-M   'P 1'
#
loop_
_entity.id
_entity.type
_entity.pdbx_description
1 polymer ?
#
loop_
_entity_poly.entity_id
_entity_poly.type
_entity_poly.pdbx_seq_one_letter_code
_entity_poly.pdbx_strand_id
1 'polypeptide(L)'
;RYGIRLKPGQSYPAHTHPVVIQHPKTQKPVLYVNEGFTAHLLNVPSFESDLILQGLFQRIKTNARHQCRIKWTPNMITLWDNYSVQHQAIFDYSGFYRYGERITIAADEPPQAFKGKPASESS
;
A
#
# COMPACT_ATOMS: atom_id res chain seq x y z
N ARG A 1 8.30 11.37 9.86
CA ARG A 1 7.02 10.64 10.09
C ARG A 1 5.89 11.55 9.61
N TYR A 2 5.32 11.26 8.45
CA TYR A 2 4.10 11.91 7.99
C TYR A 2 2.92 11.26 8.73
N GLY A 3 2.63 11.74 9.93
CA GLY A 3 1.43 11.35 10.64
C GLY A 3 0.26 12.15 10.11
N ILE A 4 -0.82 11.47 9.73
CA ILE A 4 -2.10 12.14 9.51
C ILE A 4 -2.49 12.76 10.85
N ARG A 5 -2.55 14.10 10.92
CA ARG A 5 -3.02 14.78 12.11
C ARG A 5 -4.53 14.63 12.21
N LEU A 6 -4.96 13.82 13.14
CA LEU A 6 -6.37 13.75 13.51
C LEU A 6 -6.77 15.01 14.27
N LYS A 7 -7.98 15.50 14.05
CA LYS A 7 -8.60 16.49 14.93
C LYS A 7 -8.88 15.85 16.29
N PRO A 8 -8.86 16.60 17.40
CA PRO A 8 -9.28 16.06 18.70
C PRO A 8 -10.66 15.37 18.58
N GLY A 9 -10.76 14.13 19.06
CA GLY A 9 -12.00 13.34 19.00
C GLY A 9 -12.23 12.56 17.69
N GLN A 10 -11.37 12.69 16.68
CA GLN A 10 -11.40 11.83 15.50
C GLN A 10 -10.55 10.57 15.71
N SER A 11 -11.12 9.41 15.41
CA SER A 11 -10.42 8.14 15.26
C SER A 11 -10.61 7.61 13.86
N TYR A 12 -9.57 6.98 13.28
CA TYR A 12 -9.79 6.17 12.09
C TYR A 12 -10.34 4.81 12.50
N PRO A 13 -11.46 4.38 11.93
CA PRO A 13 -11.93 3.02 12.15
C PRO A 13 -10.86 2.06 11.65
N ALA A 14 -10.47 1.10 12.50
CA ALA A 14 -9.60 0.01 12.10
C ALA A 14 -10.39 -0.98 11.23
N HIS A 15 -9.82 -1.34 10.11
CA HIS A 15 -10.38 -2.35 9.20
C HIS A 15 -9.39 -3.50 9.07
N THR A 16 -9.92 -4.71 8.99
CA THR A 16 -9.12 -5.91 8.73
C THR A 16 -9.09 -6.18 7.24
N HIS A 17 -7.88 -6.38 6.72
CA HIS A 17 -7.65 -6.72 5.32
C HIS A 17 -6.74 -7.94 5.20
N PRO A 18 -6.88 -8.77 4.17
CA PRO A 18 -5.92 -9.82 3.89
C PRO A 18 -4.52 -9.24 3.61
N VAL A 19 -3.47 -9.91 4.08
CA VAL A 19 -2.07 -9.57 3.78
C VAL A 19 -1.75 -9.71 2.30
N VAL A 20 -2.34 -10.74 1.67
CA VAL A 20 -2.26 -10.97 0.23
C VAL A 20 -3.66 -10.93 -0.35
N ILE A 21 -3.90 -9.96 -1.21
CA ILE A 21 -5.18 -9.80 -1.90
C ILE A 21 -5.11 -10.32 -3.32
N GLN A 22 -6.27 -10.63 -3.87
CA GLN A 22 -6.44 -10.90 -5.28
C GLN A 22 -6.76 -9.60 -6.02
N HIS A 23 -5.95 -9.25 -7.00
CA HIS A 23 -6.22 -8.07 -7.81
C HIS A 23 -7.52 -8.24 -8.61
N PRO A 24 -8.49 -7.31 -8.52
CA PRO A 24 -9.85 -7.53 -9.06
C PRO A 24 -9.89 -7.74 -10.58
N LYS A 25 -8.96 -7.15 -11.32
CA LYS A 25 -8.91 -7.27 -12.79
C LYS A 25 -7.96 -8.36 -13.28
N THR A 26 -6.74 -8.40 -12.73
CA THR A 26 -5.70 -9.32 -13.22
C THR A 26 -5.73 -10.68 -12.54
N GLN A 27 -6.47 -10.82 -11.44
CA GLN A 27 -6.56 -12.00 -10.58
C GLN A 27 -5.22 -12.44 -9.97
N LYS A 28 -4.18 -11.64 -10.11
CA LYS A 28 -2.85 -11.92 -9.56
C LYS A 28 -2.79 -11.62 -8.07
N PRO A 29 -1.92 -12.32 -7.31
CA PRO A 29 -1.69 -12.00 -5.91
C PRO A 29 -0.96 -10.66 -5.79
N VAL A 30 -1.39 -9.86 -4.81
CA VAL A 30 -0.77 -8.59 -4.48
C VAL A 30 -0.52 -8.53 -2.97
N LEU A 31 0.68 -8.13 -2.58
CA LEU A 31 1.03 -7.88 -1.19
C LEU A 31 0.37 -6.58 -0.73
N TYR A 32 -0.58 -6.69 0.21
CA TYR A 32 -1.44 -5.58 0.65
C TYR A 32 -1.13 -5.15 2.09
N VAL A 33 0.12 -4.81 2.34
CA VAL A 33 0.59 -4.23 3.60
C VAL A 33 1.28 -2.89 3.35
N ASN A 34 1.13 -1.97 4.29
CA ASN A 34 1.72 -0.64 4.20
C ASN A 34 2.24 -0.20 5.57
N GLU A 35 3.50 0.22 5.65
CA GLU A 35 4.14 0.64 6.91
C GLU A 35 3.44 1.81 7.60
N GLY A 36 2.76 2.67 6.84
CA GLY A 36 2.04 3.82 7.38
C GLY A 36 0.68 3.48 7.98
N PHE A 37 0.07 2.35 7.57
CA PHE A 37 -1.32 2.00 7.90
C PHE A 37 -1.49 0.63 8.52
N THR A 38 -0.64 -0.35 8.23
CA THR A 38 -0.74 -1.69 8.80
C THR A 38 -0.22 -1.71 10.23
N ALA A 39 -1.09 -1.97 11.20
CA ALA A 39 -0.75 -1.96 12.61
C ALA A 39 -0.16 -3.29 13.08
N HIS A 40 -0.82 -4.41 12.81
CA HIS A 40 -0.42 -5.75 13.25
C HIS A 40 -1.11 -6.82 12.43
N LEU A 41 -0.61 -8.06 12.51
CA LEU A 41 -1.25 -9.24 11.95
C LEU A 41 -2.19 -9.85 13.00
N LEU A 42 -3.41 -10.20 12.59
CA LEU A 42 -4.35 -10.89 13.46
C LEU A 42 -3.96 -12.36 13.63
N ASN A 43 -4.29 -12.94 14.79
CA ASN A 43 -4.02 -14.34 15.14
C ASN A 43 -2.52 -14.72 15.12
N VAL A 44 -1.65 -13.75 15.28
CA VAL A 44 -0.20 -13.92 15.40
C VAL A 44 0.26 -13.19 16.66
N PRO A 45 1.14 -13.78 17.49
CA PRO A 45 1.72 -13.09 18.63
C PRO A 45 2.37 -11.77 18.23
N SER A 46 2.25 -10.75 19.07
CA SER A 46 2.71 -9.38 18.74
C SER A 46 4.14 -9.34 18.25
N PHE A 47 5.05 -10.03 18.93
CA PHE A 47 6.46 -10.08 18.56
C PHE A 47 6.68 -10.68 17.16
N GLU A 48 5.99 -11.77 16.83
CA GLU A 48 6.07 -12.41 15.51
C GLU A 48 5.45 -11.53 14.43
N SER A 49 4.32 -10.90 14.73
CA SER A 49 3.67 -9.93 13.85
C SER A 49 4.62 -8.81 13.44
N ASP A 50 5.33 -8.23 14.41
CA ASP A 50 6.28 -7.14 14.17
C ASP A 50 7.44 -7.59 13.27
N LEU A 51 8.02 -8.75 13.53
CA LEU A 51 9.10 -9.30 12.71
C LEU A 51 8.66 -9.56 11.27
N ILE A 52 7.51 -10.17 11.08
CA ILE A 52 6.96 -10.45 9.75
C ILE A 52 6.69 -9.15 8.99
N LEU A 53 6.01 -8.20 9.62
CA LEU A 53 5.69 -6.92 8.99
C LEU A 53 6.94 -6.12 8.64
N GLN A 54 7.93 -6.07 9.52
CA GLN A 54 9.21 -5.42 9.23
C GLN A 54 9.91 -6.05 8.02
N GLY A 55 9.93 -7.38 7.93
CA GLY A 55 10.48 -8.09 6.78
C GLY A 55 9.76 -7.73 5.47
N LEU A 56 8.43 -7.67 5.50
CA LEU A 56 7.63 -7.29 4.34
C LEU A 56 7.83 -5.83 3.94
N PHE A 57 7.87 -4.91 4.89
CA PHE A 57 8.12 -3.48 4.64
C PHE A 57 9.51 -3.25 4.06
N GLN A 58 10.53 -3.93 4.59
CA GLN A 58 11.88 -3.86 4.04
C GLN A 58 11.93 -4.38 2.59
N ARG A 59 11.25 -5.49 2.30
CA ARG A 59 11.17 -6.01 0.94
C ARG A 59 10.55 -5.02 -0.04
N ILE A 60 9.50 -4.31 0.38
CA ILE A 60 8.88 -3.26 -0.44
C ILE A 60 9.85 -2.10 -0.66
N LYS A 61 10.56 -1.66 0.38
CA LYS A 61 11.46 -0.51 0.33
C LYS A 61 12.76 -0.75 -0.43
N THR A 62 13.29 -1.96 -0.42
CA THR A 62 14.64 -2.24 -0.93
C THR A 62 14.67 -2.91 -2.29
N ASN A 63 13.54 -3.37 -2.80
CA ASN A 63 13.50 -4.04 -4.09
C ASN A 63 13.43 -3.04 -5.25
N ALA A 64 14.60 -2.62 -5.73
CA ALA A 64 14.73 -1.64 -6.82
C ALA A 64 14.03 -2.08 -8.13
N ARG A 65 13.83 -3.40 -8.35
CA ARG A 65 13.13 -3.91 -9.53
C ARG A 65 11.64 -3.55 -9.56
N HIS A 66 11.08 -3.24 -8.39
CA HIS A 66 9.66 -2.90 -8.25
C HIS A 66 9.44 -1.41 -7.97
N GLN A 67 10.45 -0.59 -8.16
CA GLN A 67 10.39 0.83 -7.87
C GLN A 67 10.61 1.66 -9.13
N CYS A 68 9.85 2.74 -9.24
CA CYS A 68 10.10 3.78 -10.22
C CYS A 68 9.98 5.14 -9.54
N ARG A 69 10.81 6.08 -9.98
CA ARG A 69 10.77 7.46 -9.53
C ARG A 69 10.11 8.33 -10.59
N ILE A 70 9.06 9.02 -10.21
CA ILE A 70 8.36 9.97 -11.05
C ILE A 70 8.84 11.38 -10.68
N LYS A 71 9.40 12.09 -11.65
CA LYS A 71 9.72 13.51 -11.52
C LYS A 71 8.54 14.33 -12.00
N TRP A 72 7.91 15.06 -11.09
CA TRP A 72 6.79 15.91 -11.41
C TRP A 72 7.18 17.13 -12.23
N THR A 73 6.36 17.45 -13.20
CA THR A 73 6.46 18.68 -14.02
C THR A 73 5.12 19.42 -13.99
N PRO A 74 5.09 20.73 -14.27
CA PRO A 74 3.83 21.46 -14.38
C PRO A 74 2.87 20.80 -15.37
N ASN A 75 1.58 20.79 -15.02
CA ASN A 75 0.49 20.19 -15.81
C ASN A 75 0.60 18.67 -16.05
N MET A 76 1.42 17.97 -15.27
CA MET A 76 1.53 16.51 -15.34
C MET A 76 0.37 15.85 -14.59
N ILE A 77 -0.22 14.84 -15.23
CA ILE A 77 -1.21 13.94 -14.62
C ILE A 77 -0.58 12.55 -14.53
N THR A 78 -0.66 11.95 -13.35
CA THR A 78 -0.18 10.58 -13.13
C THR A 78 -1.33 9.74 -12.59
N LEU A 79 -1.57 8.60 -13.22
CA LEU A 79 -2.52 7.59 -12.75
C LEU A 79 -1.76 6.37 -12.27
N TRP A 80 -2.21 5.80 -11.16
CA TRP A 80 -1.71 4.53 -10.66
C TRP A 80 -2.83 3.71 -10.04
N ASP A 81 -2.63 2.42 -10.02
CA ASP A 81 -3.55 1.45 -9.46
C ASP A 81 -3.25 1.25 -7.96
N ASN A 82 -4.16 1.70 -7.11
CA ASN A 82 -4.00 1.58 -5.65
C ASN A 82 -4.04 0.15 -5.11
N TYR A 83 -4.49 -0.83 -5.89
CA TYR A 83 -4.43 -2.23 -5.48
C TYR A 83 -3.01 -2.79 -5.52
N SER A 84 -2.26 -2.43 -6.54
CA SER A 84 -0.94 -3.03 -6.83
C SER A 84 0.24 -2.10 -6.57
N VAL A 85 0.01 -0.80 -6.37
CA VAL A 85 1.06 0.22 -6.25
C VAL A 85 0.94 0.98 -4.95
N GLN A 86 2.07 1.16 -4.28
CA GLN A 86 2.24 2.10 -3.18
C GLN A 86 3.08 3.28 -3.64
N HIS A 87 2.86 4.45 -3.08
CA HIS A 87 3.64 5.63 -3.41
C HIS A 87 4.20 6.29 -2.16
N GLN A 88 5.36 6.90 -2.31
CA GLN A 88 6.01 7.69 -1.26
C GLN A 88 6.39 9.05 -1.84
N ALA A 89 6.02 10.12 -1.13
CA ALA A 89 6.51 11.44 -1.45
C ALA A 89 7.97 11.55 -1.01
N ILE A 90 8.85 11.95 -1.95
CA ILE A 90 10.26 12.21 -1.66
C ILE A 90 10.38 13.72 -1.39
N PHE A 91 10.87 14.07 -0.20
CA PHE A 91 11.05 15.47 0.20
C PHE A 91 12.42 15.98 -0.29
N ASP A 92 12.54 16.22 -1.59
CA ASP A 92 13.74 16.73 -2.25
C ASP A 92 13.52 18.07 -2.97
N TYR A 93 12.48 18.80 -2.56
CA TYR A 93 12.08 20.08 -3.16
C TYR A 93 12.18 21.26 -2.15
N SER A 94 13.06 21.17 -1.17
CA SER A 94 13.28 22.27 -0.21
C SER A 94 13.61 23.56 -0.93
N GLY A 95 12.91 24.65 -0.60
CA GLY A 95 13.04 25.95 -1.25
C GLY A 95 12.24 26.13 -2.54
N PHE A 96 11.51 25.09 -3.01
CA PHE A 96 10.64 25.18 -4.18
C PHE A 96 9.18 25.03 -3.81
N TYR A 97 8.32 25.75 -4.50
CA TYR A 97 6.87 25.61 -4.36
C TYR A 97 6.42 24.31 -5.04
N ARG A 98 5.62 23.53 -4.33
CA ARG A 98 4.99 22.32 -4.87
C ARG A 98 3.52 22.32 -4.50
N TYR A 99 2.67 22.26 -5.52
CA TYR A 99 1.24 22.09 -5.38
C TYR A 99 0.80 20.88 -6.21
N GLY A 100 -0.12 20.10 -5.70
CA GLY A 100 -0.69 18.97 -6.42
C GLY A 100 -2.04 18.58 -5.83
N GLU A 101 -2.93 18.12 -6.68
CA GLU A 101 -4.24 17.61 -6.31
C GLU A 101 -4.29 16.11 -6.51
N ARG A 102 -5.06 15.42 -5.68
CA ARG A 102 -5.28 13.98 -5.78
C ARG A 102 -6.76 13.67 -5.72
N ILE A 103 -7.20 12.87 -6.68
CA ILE A 103 -8.53 12.27 -6.71
C ILE A 103 -8.37 10.76 -6.59
N THR A 104 -9.13 10.14 -5.72
CA THR A 104 -9.18 8.68 -5.56
C THR A 104 -10.53 8.18 -6.06
N ILE A 105 -10.50 7.23 -6.98
CA ILE A 105 -11.69 6.52 -7.42
C ILE A 105 -11.96 5.44 -6.39
N ALA A 106 -13.15 5.47 -5.78
CA ALA A 106 -13.57 4.45 -4.83
C ALA A 106 -13.76 3.10 -5.52
N ALA A 107 -13.42 2.03 -4.82
CA ALA A 107 -13.76 0.69 -5.25
C ALA A 107 -15.17 0.33 -4.79
N ASP A 108 -15.88 -0.46 -5.59
CA ASP A 108 -17.23 -0.94 -5.27
C ASP A 108 -17.22 -2.02 -4.18
N GLU A 109 -16.11 -2.77 -4.07
CA GLU A 109 -15.95 -3.86 -3.12
C GLU A 109 -14.61 -3.78 -2.36
N PRO A 110 -14.57 -4.28 -1.11
CA PRO A 110 -13.35 -4.37 -0.35
C PRO A 110 -12.36 -5.36 -0.97
N PRO A 111 -11.04 -5.23 -0.72
CA PRO A 111 -10.04 -6.17 -1.19
C PRO A 111 -10.33 -7.60 -0.74
N GLN A 112 -10.35 -8.54 -1.70
CA GLN A 112 -10.61 -9.96 -1.45
C GLN A 112 -9.29 -10.72 -1.23
N ALA A 113 -9.30 -11.71 -0.34
CA ALA A 113 -8.14 -12.57 -0.13
C ALA A 113 -7.78 -13.36 -1.40
N PHE A 114 -6.48 -13.48 -1.68
CA PHE A 114 -6.01 -14.35 -2.76
C PHE A 114 -6.26 -15.83 -2.39
N LYS A 115 -7.01 -16.52 -3.22
CA LYS A 115 -7.44 -17.91 -2.97
C LYS A 115 -6.42 -18.96 -3.38
N GLY A 116 -5.29 -18.55 -3.98
CA GLY A 116 -4.33 -19.50 -4.56
C GLY A 116 -4.77 -20.00 -5.93
N LYS A 117 -3.88 -20.72 -6.61
CA LYS A 117 -4.27 -21.51 -7.78
C LYS A 117 -4.90 -22.83 -7.29
N PRO A 118 -5.98 -23.33 -7.92
CA PRO A 118 -6.45 -24.67 -7.62
C PRO A 118 -5.34 -25.69 -7.91
N ALA A 119 -5.22 -26.72 -7.07
CA ALA A 119 -4.14 -27.72 -7.15
C ALA A 119 -4.07 -28.52 -8.48
N SER A 120 -5.02 -28.32 -9.38
CA SER A 120 -5.15 -29.04 -10.66
C SER A 120 -4.40 -28.40 -11.85
N GLU A 121 -3.70 -27.25 -11.66
CA GLU A 121 -2.99 -26.56 -12.75
C GLU A 121 -1.46 -26.63 -12.66
N SER A 122 -0.91 -27.54 -11.87
CA SER A 122 0.52 -27.86 -11.88
C SER A 122 0.78 -29.07 -12.80
N SER A 123 0.83 -28.84 -14.08
CA SER A 123 1.37 -29.76 -15.08
C SER A 123 2.46 -29.09 -15.87
#